data_ce602a0ae68105020f57d3180226b506
#
_entry.id   ce602a0ae68105020f57d3180226b506
#
_cell.length_a   1.000
_cell.length_b   1.000
_cell.length_c   1.000
_cell.angle_alpha   90.00
_cell.angle_beta   90.00
_cell.angle_gamma   90.00
#
_symmetry.space_group_name_H-M   'P 1'
#
loop_
_entity.id
_entity.type
_entity.pdbx_description
1 polymer ?
#
loop_
_entity_poly.entity_id
_entity_poly.type
_entity_poly.pdbx_seq_one_letter_code
_entity_poly.pdbx_strand_id
1 'polypeptide(L)'
;KGHNHRDLQFKIKQTKIETAQLDSILSIEKDWIDCEASVSVGQINRKTIPKKKMVPSLPEGDNFTVGGCLGGLALGSNSYIHGFFNNNVVDFDIVLGNGDLVRNVSKKNHSDLYYGIGGTYGTMGIITRVKMKLIDCESYVKINYLHYKSFNEFYSDFSLRIKEQKDDFIEAFVNSKNDFTIVCANFVKKVRKEEILIIKDKSILKQRHMCIYAQIANKKDFNYLRLVDYLERYSYSAFWGHYLYTPYK
;
A
#
# COMPACT_ATOMS: atom_id res chain seq x y z
N LYS A 1 -15.45 -3.47 2.84
CA LYS A 1 -14.01 -3.28 3.02
C LYS A 1 -13.74 -1.78 3.14
N GLY A 2 -13.63 -1.22 4.31
CA GLY A 2 -13.26 0.16 4.55
C GLY A 2 -12.09 0.18 5.51
N HIS A 3 -10.95 0.75 5.09
CA HIS A 3 -9.75 0.88 5.92
C HIS A 3 -9.50 2.32 6.35
N ASN A 4 -10.36 3.25 5.96
CA ASN A 4 -10.29 4.60 6.50
C ASN A 4 -11.28 4.77 7.68
N HIS A 5 -10.91 5.60 8.63
CA HIS A 5 -11.66 5.80 9.87
C HIS A 5 -12.99 6.54 9.71
N ARG A 6 -13.43 6.81 8.48
CA ARG A 6 -14.74 7.41 8.17
C ARG A 6 -15.90 6.43 8.15
N ASP A 7 -15.66 5.14 8.40
CA ASP A 7 -16.70 4.11 8.58
C ASP A 7 -17.73 4.49 9.65
N LEU A 8 -17.36 5.39 10.56
CA LEU A 8 -18.28 5.97 11.55
C LEU A 8 -19.47 6.70 10.92
N GLN A 9 -19.37 7.14 9.66
CA GLN A 9 -20.46 7.78 8.93
C GLN A 9 -21.64 6.82 8.62
N PHE A 10 -21.39 5.51 8.60
CA PHE A 10 -22.40 4.49 8.30
C PHE A 10 -23.36 4.17 9.47
N LYS A 11 -23.16 4.76 10.63
CA LYS A 11 -24.09 4.59 11.78
C LYS A 11 -25.36 5.42 11.66
N ILE A 12 -25.44 6.33 10.69
CA ILE A 12 -26.63 7.13 10.41
C ILE A 12 -27.49 6.36 9.38
N LYS A 13 -28.81 6.39 9.52
CA LYS A 13 -29.76 5.79 8.55
C LYS A 13 -29.61 6.45 7.15
N GLN A 14 -28.67 5.95 6.36
CA GLN A 14 -28.39 6.42 5.00
C GLN A 14 -28.48 5.28 4.01
N THR A 15 -28.80 5.62 2.77
CA THR A 15 -28.74 4.66 1.67
C THR A 15 -27.28 4.29 1.38
N LYS A 16 -26.97 3.00 1.42
CA LYS A 16 -25.65 2.47 1.11
C LYS A 16 -25.57 2.00 -0.33
N ILE A 17 -24.60 2.47 -1.08
CA ILE A 17 -24.29 1.98 -2.42
C ILE A 17 -23.22 0.91 -2.30
N GLU A 18 -23.55 -0.33 -2.70
CA GLU A 18 -22.61 -1.44 -2.69
C GLU A 18 -21.85 -1.51 -4.01
N THR A 19 -20.52 -1.44 -3.93
CA THR A 19 -19.60 -1.53 -5.08
C THR A 19 -18.80 -2.83 -5.10
N ALA A 20 -19.06 -3.76 -4.18
CA ALA A 20 -18.27 -4.98 -4.01
C ALA A 20 -18.20 -5.88 -5.24
N GLN A 21 -19.18 -5.76 -6.15
CA GLN A 21 -19.23 -6.53 -7.41
C GLN A 21 -18.34 -5.97 -8.52
N LEU A 22 -17.79 -4.75 -8.34
CA LEU A 22 -16.82 -4.15 -9.26
C LEU A 22 -15.40 -4.65 -8.91
N ASP A 23 -15.16 -5.96 -9.00
CA ASP A 23 -13.94 -6.61 -8.49
C ASP A 23 -13.14 -7.41 -9.54
N SER A 24 -13.38 -7.12 -10.83
CA SER A 24 -12.74 -7.80 -11.94
C SER A 24 -11.48 -7.08 -12.40
N ILE A 25 -10.40 -7.84 -12.65
CA ILE A 25 -9.25 -7.37 -13.42
C ILE A 25 -9.61 -7.50 -14.90
N LEU A 26 -9.70 -6.37 -15.59
CA LEU A 26 -10.16 -6.30 -16.98
C LEU A 26 -9.06 -6.69 -17.96
N SER A 27 -7.82 -6.19 -17.72
CA SER A 27 -6.65 -6.56 -18.51
C SER A 27 -5.34 -6.30 -17.80
N ILE A 28 -4.30 -7.04 -18.17
CA ILE A 28 -2.91 -6.86 -17.69
C ILE A 28 -2.01 -6.89 -18.91
N GLU A 29 -1.43 -5.74 -19.22
CA GLU A 29 -0.49 -5.54 -20.30
C GLU A 29 0.95 -5.40 -19.76
N LYS A 30 1.90 -5.16 -20.65
CA LYS A 30 3.30 -5.02 -20.28
C LYS A 30 3.54 -3.87 -19.29
N ASP A 31 2.90 -2.72 -19.51
CA ASP A 31 3.22 -1.48 -18.81
C ASP A 31 2.03 -0.90 -18.04
N TRP A 32 0.89 -1.60 -18.01
CA TRP A 32 -0.29 -1.18 -17.27
C TRP A 32 -1.24 -2.34 -16.91
N ILE A 33 -2.05 -2.10 -15.90
CA ILE A 33 -3.17 -2.95 -15.48
C ILE A 33 -4.43 -2.12 -15.45
N ASP A 34 -5.53 -2.71 -15.90
CA ASP A 34 -6.86 -2.12 -15.91
C ASP A 34 -7.80 -2.98 -15.07
N CYS A 35 -8.50 -2.38 -14.14
CA CYS A 35 -9.37 -3.13 -13.25
C CYS A 35 -10.51 -2.28 -12.69
N GLU A 36 -11.55 -2.96 -12.22
CA GLU A 36 -12.66 -2.35 -11.50
C GLU A 36 -12.23 -1.89 -10.10
N ALA A 37 -12.90 -0.89 -9.55
CA ALA A 37 -12.45 -0.13 -8.39
C ALA A 37 -12.43 -0.90 -7.07
N SER A 38 -13.18 -2.01 -6.96
CA SER A 38 -13.19 -2.86 -5.76
C SER A 38 -12.17 -4.02 -5.80
N VAL A 39 -11.38 -4.13 -6.88
CA VAL A 39 -10.23 -5.02 -6.92
C VAL A 39 -9.28 -4.65 -5.78
N SER A 40 -8.81 -5.65 -5.03
CA SER A 40 -7.90 -5.41 -3.92
C SER A 40 -6.44 -5.40 -4.36
N VAL A 41 -5.61 -4.69 -3.61
CA VAL A 41 -4.15 -4.66 -3.79
C VAL A 41 -3.57 -6.07 -3.81
N GLY A 42 -4.03 -6.94 -2.91
CA GLY A 42 -3.59 -8.35 -2.89
C GLY A 42 -3.97 -9.13 -4.16
N GLN A 43 -5.14 -8.87 -4.75
CA GLN A 43 -5.52 -9.49 -6.03
C GLN A 43 -4.57 -9.05 -7.16
N ILE A 44 -4.23 -7.76 -7.21
CA ILE A 44 -3.27 -7.21 -8.17
C ILE A 44 -1.90 -7.86 -8.00
N ASN A 45 -1.34 -7.82 -6.79
CA ASN A 45 -0.01 -8.35 -6.49
C ASN A 45 0.11 -9.83 -6.88
N ARG A 46 -0.91 -10.64 -6.56
CA ARG A 46 -0.93 -12.08 -6.93
C ARG A 46 -0.94 -12.32 -8.44
N LYS A 47 -1.44 -11.38 -9.24
CA LYS A 47 -1.53 -11.50 -10.72
C LYS A 47 -0.34 -10.89 -11.44
N THR A 48 0.27 -9.84 -10.89
CA THR A 48 1.33 -9.08 -11.58
C THR A 48 2.74 -9.51 -11.17
N ILE A 49 3.00 -9.79 -9.89
CA ILE A 49 4.33 -10.18 -9.40
C ILE A 49 4.88 -11.44 -10.07
N PRO A 50 4.09 -12.50 -10.34
CA PRO A 50 4.59 -13.66 -11.12
C PRO A 50 5.07 -13.29 -12.52
N LYS A 51 4.56 -12.19 -13.09
CA LYS A 51 4.98 -11.63 -14.38
C LYS A 51 6.13 -10.62 -14.26
N LYS A 52 6.76 -10.52 -13.08
CA LYS A 52 7.80 -9.54 -12.76
C LYS A 52 7.36 -8.09 -12.93
N LYS A 53 6.10 -7.83 -12.60
CA LYS A 53 5.49 -6.50 -12.65
C LYS A 53 4.79 -6.19 -11.34
N MET A 54 4.74 -4.89 -10.97
CA MET A 54 3.97 -4.40 -9.83
C MET A 54 3.43 -3.00 -10.09
N VAL A 55 2.34 -2.66 -9.43
CA VAL A 55 1.87 -1.27 -9.38
C VAL A 55 2.67 -0.54 -8.30
N PRO A 56 3.33 0.59 -8.62
CA PRO A 56 4.06 1.36 -7.62
C PRO A 56 3.13 2.10 -6.65
N SER A 57 3.64 2.41 -5.48
CA SER A 57 2.95 3.23 -4.46
C SER A 57 1.64 2.64 -3.94
N LEU A 58 1.50 1.32 -3.96
CA LEU A 58 0.42 0.64 -3.27
C LEU A 58 0.70 0.58 -1.77
N PRO A 59 -0.32 0.76 -0.93
CA PRO A 59 -0.17 0.53 0.52
C PRO A 59 0.12 -0.94 0.82
N GLU A 60 0.92 -1.17 1.84
CA GLU A 60 1.37 -2.50 2.25
C GLU A 60 0.29 -3.26 3.02
N GLY A 61 -0.61 -3.87 2.28
CA GLY A 61 -1.71 -4.70 2.79
C GLY A 61 -2.54 -5.26 1.66
N ASP A 62 -3.23 -6.37 1.89
CA ASP A 62 -3.92 -7.12 0.84
C ASP A 62 -5.36 -6.64 0.57
N ASN A 63 -5.99 -5.99 1.57
CA ASN A 63 -7.42 -5.68 1.57
C ASN A 63 -7.80 -4.27 1.11
N PHE A 64 -6.84 -3.41 0.81
CA PHE A 64 -7.12 -2.08 0.24
C PHE A 64 -7.68 -2.23 -1.18
N THR A 65 -8.71 -1.45 -1.52
CA THR A 65 -9.27 -1.46 -2.87
C THR A 65 -8.68 -0.34 -3.71
N VAL A 66 -8.59 -0.56 -5.02
CA VAL A 66 -8.00 0.40 -5.96
C VAL A 66 -8.73 1.74 -5.95
N GLY A 67 -10.07 1.72 -5.96
CA GLY A 67 -10.85 2.96 -5.85
C GLY A 67 -10.63 3.68 -4.53
N GLY A 68 -10.46 2.92 -3.43
CA GLY A 68 -10.10 3.45 -2.12
C GLY A 68 -8.70 4.07 -2.10
N CYS A 69 -7.74 3.45 -2.78
CA CYS A 69 -6.38 4.00 -2.92
C CYS A 69 -6.37 5.31 -3.72
N LEU A 70 -7.14 5.38 -4.82
CA LEU A 70 -7.24 6.59 -5.63
C LEU A 70 -7.95 7.72 -4.88
N GLY A 71 -9.15 7.46 -4.34
CA GLY A 71 -9.93 8.46 -3.62
C GLY A 71 -9.34 8.87 -2.26
N GLY A 72 -8.51 8.00 -1.66
CA GLY A 72 -7.86 8.22 -0.36
C GLY A 72 -6.45 8.80 -0.45
N LEU A 73 -5.91 8.99 -1.65
CA LEU A 73 -4.52 9.44 -1.88
C LEU A 73 -3.52 8.50 -1.20
N ALA A 74 -3.59 7.20 -1.52
CA ALA A 74 -2.76 6.20 -0.88
C ALA A 74 -1.27 6.37 -1.21
N LEU A 75 -0.44 5.88 -0.31
CA LEU A 75 1.01 5.83 -0.43
C LEU A 75 1.54 4.47 0.06
N GLY A 76 2.75 4.14 -0.35
CA GLY A 76 3.51 2.98 0.10
C GLY A 76 4.96 3.34 0.36
N SER A 77 5.75 2.38 0.83
CA SER A 77 7.16 2.59 1.18
C SER A 77 8.08 2.95 -0.02
N ASN A 78 7.59 2.82 -1.26
CA ASN A 78 8.28 3.27 -2.46
C ASN A 78 7.75 4.58 -3.05
N SER A 79 6.84 5.25 -2.34
CA SER A 79 6.25 6.52 -2.82
C SER A 79 7.25 7.67 -2.90
N TYR A 80 8.35 7.58 -2.17
CA TYR A 80 9.42 8.58 -2.24
C TYR A 80 10.12 8.63 -3.62
N ILE A 81 10.04 7.52 -4.42
CA ILE A 81 10.52 7.44 -5.80
C ILE A 81 9.37 7.71 -6.79
N HIS A 82 8.21 7.08 -6.56
CA HIS A 82 7.14 6.99 -7.54
C HIS A 82 5.98 7.96 -7.30
N GLY A 83 6.05 8.78 -6.24
CA GLY A 83 4.96 9.65 -5.82
C GLY A 83 3.81 8.87 -5.16
N PHE A 84 2.68 9.53 -4.95
CA PHE A 84 1.46 8.88 -4.46
C PHE A 84 0.87 7.92 -5.49
N PHE A 85 -0.05 7.07 -5.07
CA PHE A 85 -0.78 6.16 -5.96
C PHE A 85 -1.37 6.90 -7.17
N ASN A 86 -1.95 8.09 -6.95
CA ASN A 86 -2.56 8.93 -7.99
C ASN A 86 -1.57 9.32 -9.12
N ASN A 87 -0.28 9.47 -8.82
CA ASN A 87 0.73 9.79 -9.82
C ASN A 87 0.95 8.65 -10.84
N ASN A 88 0.54 7.44 -10.47
CA ASN A 88 0.71 6.22 -11.24
C ASN A 88 -0.59 5.76 -11.93
N VAL A 89 -1.68 6.50 -11.77
CA VAL A 89 -2.94 6.27 -12.49
C VAL A 89 -2.83 6.86 -13.91
N VAL A 90 -3.22 6.07 -14.89
CA VAL A 90 -3.27 6.48 -16.31
C VAL A 90 -4.59 7.20 -16.59
N ASP A 91 -5.68 6.53 -16.26
CA ASP A 91 -7.04 7.04 -16.33
C ASP A 91 -7.98 6.26 -15.39
N PHE A 92 -9.17 6.79 -15.16
CA PHE A 92 -10.21 6.14 -14.38
C PHE A 92 -11.61 6.54 -14.85
N ASP A 93 -12.61 5.74 -14.46
CA ASP A 93 -14.04 6.04 -14.67
C ASP A 93 -14.70 6.34 -13.31
N ILE A 94 -15.63 7.29 -13.32
CA ILE A 94 -16.33 7.74 -12.12
C ILE A 94 -17.81 8.04 -12.40
N VAL A 95 -18.70 7.65 -11.48
CA VAL A 95 -20.09 8.09 -11.46
C VAL A 95 -20.22 9.27 -10.51
N LEU A 96 -20.66 10.41 -11.04
CA LEU A 96 -20.83 11.64 -10.27
C LEU A 96 -22.12 11.61 -9.43
N GLY A 97 -22.29 12.59 -8.54
CA GLY A 97 -23.45 12.67 -7.65
C GLY A 97 -24.80 12.86 -8.35
N ASN A 98 -24.81 13.35 -9.57
CA ASN A 98 -26.00 13.49 -10.45
C ASN A 98 -26.32 12.20 -11.25
N GLY A 99 -25.48 11.14 -11.12
CA GLY A 99 -25.62 9.88 -11.82
C GLY A 99 -24.88 9.80 -13.16
N ASP A 100 -24.22 10.86 -13.61
CA ASP A 100 -23.47 10.85 -14.87
C ASP A 100 -22.20 10.00 -14.75
N LEU A 101 -22.00 9.10 -15.71
CA LEU A 101 -20.78 8.31 -15.84
C LEU A 101 -19.75 9.07 -16.70
N VAL A 102 -18.68 9.53 -16.08
CA VAL A 102 -17.53 10.15 -16.76
C VAL A 102 -16.46 9.10 -16.97
N ARG A 103 -16.08 8.85 -18.23
CA ARG A 103 -15.12 7.82 -18.62
C ARG A 103 -13.77 8.40 -18.99
N ASN A 104 -12.72 7.59 -18.78
CA ASN A 104 -11.34 7.89 -19.18
C ASN A 104 -10.85 9.25 -18.65
N VAL A 105 -11.20 9.57 -17.41
CA VAL A 105 -10.68 10.74 -16.70
C VAL A 105 -9.17 10.62 -16.57
N SER A 106 -8.45 11.56 -17.15
CA SER A 106 -7.00 11.53 -17.25
C SER A 106 -6.39 12.92 -17.21
N LYS A 107 -5.08 13.03 -17.22
CA LYS A 107 -4.36 14.32 -17.28
C LYS A 107 -4.76 15.18 -18.47
N LYS A 108 -5.23 14.56 -19.58
CA LYS A 108 -5.60 15.25 -20.81
C LYS A 108 -7.11 15.38 -21.02
N ASN A 109 -7.89 14.57 -20.32
CA ASN A 109 -9.34 14.52 -20.44
C ASN A 109 -9.94 14.65 -19.04
N HIS A 110 -10.77 15.67 -18.80
CA HIS A 110 -11.32 16.02 -17.49
C HIS A 110 -10.22 16.22 -16.43
N SER A 111 -9.20 17.02 -16.75
CA SER A 111 -8.00 17.22 -15.94
C SER A 111 -8.31 17.70 -14.51
N ASP A 112 -9.30 18.58 -14.34
CA ASP A 112 -9.69 19.08 -13.03
C ASP A 112 -10.20 17.94 -12.12
N LEU A 113 -10.99 17.03 -12.68
CA LEU A 113 -11.47 15.85 -11.99
C LEU A 113 -10.31 14.87 -11.69
N TYR A 114 -9.40 14.71 -12.65
CA TYR A 114 -8.21 13.86 -12.47
C TYR A 114 -7.34 14.32 -11.31
N TYR A 115 -7.03 15.61 -11.23
CA TYR A 115 -6.20 16.14 -10.15
C TYR A 115 -6.97 16.34 -8.84
N GLY A 116 -8.29 16.54 -8.92
CA GLY A 116 -9.14 16.79 -7.76
C GLY A 116 -9.56 15.53 -7.01
N ILE A 117 -9.47 14.32 -7.62
CA ILE A 117 -10.03 13.09 -7.01
C ILE A 117 -9.31 12.62 -5.76
N GLY A 118 -7.99 12.87 -5.65
CA GLY A 118 -7.18 12.42 -4.54
C GLY A 118 -7.54 13.09 -3.21
N GLY A 119 -7.76 12.31 -2.15
CA GLY A 119 -8.13 12.82 -0.83
C GLY A 119 -9.62 13.18 -0.67
N THR A 120 -10.46 12.92 -1.68
CA THR A 120 -11.90 13.25 -1.64
C THR A 120 -12.73 12.24 -0.87
N TYR A 121 -12.23 11.03 -0.68
CA TYR A 121 -12.92 9.94 0.03
C TYR A 121 -14.36 9.69 -0.46
N GLY A 122 -14.57 9.79 -1.78
CA GLY A 122 -15.86 9.53 -2.41
C GLY A 122 -16.83 10.72 -2.43
N THR A 123 -16.42 11.91 -1.99
CA THR A 123 -17.30 13.10 -1.98
C THR A 123 -17.55 13.66 -3.40
N MET A 124 -16.67 13.37 -4.36
CA MET A 124 -16.85 13.78 -5.76
C MET A 124 -17.64 12.76 -6.60
N GLY A 125 -17.72 11.51 -6.14
CA GLY A 125 -18.40 10.45 -6.86
C GLY A 125 -17.86 9.06 -6.53
N ILE A 126 -18.36 8.06 -7.25
CA ILE A 126 -18.00 6.65 -7.08
C ILE A 126 -17.08 6.24 -8.21
N ILE A 127 -15.80 5.98 -7.89
CA ILE A 127 -14.84 5.42 -8.85
C ILE A 127 -15.27 4.00 -9.19
N THR A 128 -15.36 3.67 -10.46
CA THR A 128 -15.84 2.37 -10.94
C THR A 128 -14.75 1.54 -11.61
N ARG A 129 -13.75 2.18 -12.23
CA ARG A 129 -12.64 1.55 -12.93
C ARG A 129 -11.38 2.39 -12.76
N VAL A 130 -10.20 1.76 -12.71
CA VAL A 130 -8.89 2.44 -12.65
C VAL A 130 -7.87 1.70 -13.50
N LYS A 131 -7.19 2.45 -14.36
CA LYS A 131 -6.04 1.99 -15.14
C LYS A 131 -4.77 2.56 -14.55
N MET A 132 -3.80 1.68 -14.22
CA MET A 132 -2.58 2.02 -13.49
C MET A 132 -1.35 1.55 -14.24
N LYS A 133 -0.25 2.27 -14.06
CA LYS A 133 1.07 1.86 -14.56
C LYS A 133 1.58 0.63 -13.84
N LEU A 134 2.36 -0.18 -14.55
CA LEU A 134 3.17 -1.26 -14.01
C LEU A 134 4.65 -0.91 -14.18
N ILE A 135 5.44 -1.24 -13.17
CA ILE A 135 6.90 -1.19 -13.20
C ILE A 135 7.48 -2.59 -13.08
N ASP A 136 8.73 -2.75 -13.48
CA ASP A 136 9.45 -4.01 -13.27
C ASP A 136 9.72 -4.25 -11.79
N CYS A 137 9.70 -5.51 -11.39
CA CYS A 137 10.03 -5.94 -10.04
C CYS A 137 10.72 -7.30 -10.04
N GLU A 138 11.30 -7.69 -8.90
CA GLU A 138 11.80 -9.04 -8.67
C GLU A 138 10.88 -9.83 -7.74
N SER A 139 11.08 -11.15 -7.66
CA SER A 139 10.23 -12.00 -6.82
C SER A 139 10.53 -11.90 -5.34
N TYR A 140 11.70 -11.38 -4.98
CA TYR A 140 12.20 -11.31 -3.62
C TYR A 140 12.75 -9.94 -3.29
N VAL A 141 12.77 -9.64 -2.01
CA VAL A 141 13.41 -8.44 -1.44
C VAL A 141 14.33 -8.84 -0.30
N LYS A 142 15.48 -8.16 -0.22
CA LYS A 142 16.33 -8.12 0.98
C LYS A 142 15.95 -6.89 1.76
N ILE A 143 15.63 -7.08 3.04
CA ILE A 143 15.26 -6.01 3.95
C ILE A 143 16.42 -5.85 4.94
N ASN A 144 16.94 -4.64 5.09
CA ASN A 144 17.92 -4.30 6.10
C ASN A 144 17.26 -3.42 7.17
N TYR A 145 17.61 -3.68 8.43
CA TYR A 145 17.14 -2.95 9.60
C TYR A 145 18.34 -2.22 10.20
N LEU A 146 18.32 -0.89 10.13
CA LEU A 146 19.39 -0.03 10.60
C LEU A 146 18.94 0.65 11.88
N HIS A 147 19.62 0.34 12.98
CA HIS A 147 19.25 0.76 14.33
C HIS A 147 20.07 1.97 14.78
N TYR A 148 19.39 2.98 15.34
CA TYR A 148 19.99 4.22 15.81
C TYR A 148 19.54 4.54 17.23
N LYS A 149 20.44 5.09 18.02
CA LYS A 149 20.16 5.62 19.36
C LYS A 149 20.12 7.15 19.38
N SER A 150 20.64 7.78 18.33
CA SER A 150 20.64 9.24 18.12
C SER A 150 19.66 9.61 17.03
N PHE A 151 18.78 10.59 17.29
CA PHE A 151 17.89 11.14 16.29
C PHE A 151 18.65 11.79 15.13
N ASN A 152 19.73 12.49 15.42
CA ASN A 152 20.51 13.18 14.38
C ASN A 152 21.16 12.21 13.39
N GLU A 153 21.73 11.10 13.89
CA GLU A 153 22.29 10.05 13.03
C GLU A 153 21.20 9.38 12.18
N PHE A 154 20.09 9.00 12.82
CA PHE A 154 18.92 8.44 12.15
C PHE A 154 18.40 9.37 11.06
N TYR A 155 18.15 10.64 11.38
CA TYR A 155 17.59 11.61 10.44
C TYR A 155 18.54 11.91 9.28
N SER A 156 19.84 11.98 9.57
CA SER A 156 20.88 12.23 8.55
C SER A 156 20.94 11.08 7.55
N ASP A 157 21.02 9.81 7.99
CA ASP A 157 21.05 8.66 7.08
C ASP A 157 19.71 8.48 6.34
N PHE A 158 18.57 8.63 7.03
CA PHE A 158 17.26 8.55 6.40
C PHE A 158 17.08 9.58 5.28
N SER A 159 17.48 10.85 5.54
CA SER A 159 17.40 11.93 4.57
C SER A 159 18.31 11.70 3.38
N LEU A 160 19.54 11.18 3.63
CA LEU A 160 20.49 10.85 2.57
C LEU A 160 19.97 9.75 1.64
N ARG A 161 19.40 8.66 2.23
CA ARG A 161 18.82 7.53 1.47
C ARG A 161 17.68 7.97 0.58
N ILE A 162 16.80 8.85 1.09
CA ILE A 162 15.71 9.43 0.30
C ILE A 162 16.25 10.27 -0.84
N LYS A 163 17.21 11.13 -0.56
CA LYS A 163 17.81 12.03 -1.57
C LYS A 163 18.52 11.26 -2.69
N GLU A 164 19.25 10.20 -2.32
CA GLU A 164 20.00 9.36 -3.26
C GLU A 164 19.15 8.30 -3.96
N GLN A 165 17.88 8.13 -3.53
CA GLN A 165 16.99 7.05 -3.99
C GLN A 165 17.68 5.68 -3.93
N LYS A 166 18.35 5.41 -2.79
CA LYS A 166 19.27 4.31 -2.61
C LYS A 166 18.58 2.95 -2.51
N ASP A 167 17.34 2.94 -2.05
CA ASP A 167 16.59 1.72 -1.76
C ASP A 167 15.31 1.66 -2.61
N ASP A 168 14.84 0.48 -2.99
CA ASP A 168 13.56 0.34 -3.72
C ASP A 168 12.36 0.67 -2.81
N PHE A 169 12.49 0.43 -1.50
CA PHE A 169 11.48 0.72 -0.49
C PHE A 169 12.15 1.24 0.78
N ILE A 170 11.55 2.24 1.42
CA ILE A 170 12.04 2.80 2.68
C ILE A 170 10.89 3.17 3.61
N GLU A 171 11.04 2.85 4.88
CA GLU A 171 10.18 3.26 5.98
C GLU A 171 11.00 3.39 7.27
N ALA A 172 10.41 3.92 8.33
CA ALA A 172 11.11 4.03 9.61
C ALA A 172 10.17 3.80 10.79
N PHE A 173 10.71 3.26 11.88
CA PHE A 173 10.06 3.15 13.17
C PHE A 173 10.72 4.06 14.19
N VAL A 174 9.92 4.82 14.91
CA VAL A 174 10.30 5.57 16.11
C VAL A 174 9.78 4.77 17.30
N ASN A 175 10.62 3.92 17.88
CA ASN A 175 10.23 3.01 18.95
C ASN A 175 10.18 3.73 20.30
N SER A 176 11.11 4.68 20.53
CA SER A 176 11.18 5.52 21.72
C SER A 176 12.01 6.78 21.45
N LYS A 177 12.21 7.60 22.48
CA LYS A 177 13.02 8.83 22.42
C LYS A 177 14.45 8.59 21.89
N ASN A 178 15.03 7.43 22.16
CA ASN A 178 16.42 7.08 21.78
C ASN A 178 16.47 5.71 21.08
N ASP A 179 15.43 5.37 20.30
CA ASP A 179 15.39 4.09 19.60
C ASP A 179 14.65 4.24 18.28
N PHE A 180 15.41 4.23 17.20
CA PHE A 180 14.95 4.46 15.85
C PHE A 180 15.42 3.33 14.94
N THR A 181 14.61 2.92 14.00
CA THR A 181 14.98 1.90 13.02
C THR A 181 14.59 2.35 11.62
N ILE A 182 15.57 2.46 10.72
CA ILE A 182 15.28 2.57 9.28
C ILE A 182 15.11 1.16 8.74
N VAL A 183 14.05 0.96 7.98
CA VAL A 183 13.78 -0.27 7.26
C VAL A 183 13.89 0.04 5.77
N CYS A 184 14.92 -0.48 5.12
CA CYS A 184 15.12 -0.33 3.70
C CYS A 184 15.15 -1.69 3.01
N ALA A 185 14.46 -1.79 1.87
CA ALA A 185 14.38 -3.03 1.14
C ALA A 185 14.74 -2.83 -0.35
N ASN A 186 15.45 -3.82 -0.88
CA ASN A 186 15.92 -3.82 -2.26
C ASN A 186 15.57 -5.13 -2.95
N PHE A 187 15.23 -5.05 -4.22
CA PHE A 187 14.95 -6.21 -5.04
C PHE A 187 16.15 -7.15 -5.14
N VAL A 188 15.88 -8.45 -5.06
CA VAL A 188 16.88 -9.49 -5.30
C VAL A 188 16.32 -10.58 -6.22
N LYS A 189 17.17 -11.02 -7.18
CA LYS A 189 16.75 -11.99 -8.22
C LYS A 189 16.58 -13.40 -7.67
N LYS A 190 17.44 -13.80 -6.74
CA LYS A 190 17.49 -15.16 -6.20
C LYS A 190 17.83 -15.14 -4.71
N VAL A 191 17.16 -15.99 -3.95
CA VAL A 191 17.39 -16.21 -2.53
C VAL A 191 17.31 -17.70 -2.26
N ARG A 192 18.16 -18.25 -1.38
CA ARG A 192 18.05 -19.64 -0.94
C ARG A 192 16.75 -19.82 -0.15
N LYS A 193 16.08 -20.96 -0.35
CA LYS A 193 14.74 -21.21 0.19
C LYS A 193 14.69 -21.14 1.72
N GLU A 194 15.73 -21.61 2.36
CA GLU A 194 15.93 -21.63 3.81
C GLU A 194 16.17 -20.24 4.43
N GLU A 195 16.55 -19.25 3.63
CA GLU A 195 16.78 -17.88 4.07
C GLU A 195 15.51 -17.00 4.03
N ILE A 196 14.45 -17.51 3.40
CA ILE A 196 13.21 -16.75 3.23
C ILE A 196 12.41 -16.76 4.54
N LEU A 197 12.17 -15.60 5.10
CA LEU A 197 11.29 -15.45 6.25
C LEU A 197 9.82 -15.69 5.85
N ILE A 198 9.15 -16.58 6.57
CA ILE A 198 7.73 -16.88 6.39
C ILE A 198 6.93 -16.09 7.43
N ILE A 199 6.43 -14.90 7.06
CA ILE A 199 5.65 -14.03 7.98
C ILE A 199 4.32 -14.71 8.41
N LYS A 200 3.76 -15.59 7.59
CA LYS A 200 2.50 -16.31 7.87
C LYS A 200 2.66 -17.46 8.86
N ASP A 201 3.83 -17.66 9.46
CA ASP A 201 4.03 -18.71 10.45
C ASP A 201 3.15 -18.48 11.67
N LYS A 202 2.34 -19.49 12.02
CA LYS A 202 1.42 -19.45 13.17
C LYS A 202 2.11 -19.16 14.51
N SER A 203 3.40 -19.49 14.64
CA SER A 203 4.20 -19.20 15.83
C SER A 203 4.42 -17.71 16.03
N ILE A 204 4.56 -16.96 14.92
CA ILE A 204 4.69 -15.50 14.89
C ILE A 204 3.33 -14.83 15.11
N LEU A 205 2.25 -15.38 14.54
CA LEU A 205 0.89 -14.84 14.63
C LEU A 205 0.25 -14.95 16.03
N LYS A 206 0.81 -15.73 16.95
CA LYS A 206 0.32 -15.85 18.34
C LYS A 206 0.52 -14.58 19.17
N GLN A 207 1.38 -13.68 18.76
CA GLN A 207 1.66 -12.41 19.47
C GLN A 207 0.71 -11.30 18.98
N ARG A 208 -0.58 -11.44 19.23
CA ARG A 208 -1.68 -10.62 18.67
C ARG A 208 -1.71 -9.13 19.05
N HIS A 209 -0.78 -8.61 19.85
CA HIS A 209 -0.95 -7.29 20.48
C HIS A 209 -0.06 -6.19 19.93
N MET A 210 0.83 -6.44 18.95
CA MET A 210 1.71 -5.42 18.37
C MET A 210 1.94 -5.69 16.89
N CYS A 211 2.35 -4.66 16.14
CA CYS A 211 2.80 -4.83 14.76
C CYS A 211 3.93 -5.88 14.71
N ILE A 212 3.59 -7.10 14.25
CA ILE A 212 4.53 -8.24 14.20
C ILE A 212 5.76 -7.87 13.40
N TYR A 213 5.59 -7.13 12.32
CA TYR A 213 6.68 -6.70 11.47
C TYR A 213 7.64 -5.73 12.19
N ALA A 214 7.13 -4.79 12.98
CA ALA A 214 7.98 -3.91 13.79
C ALA A 214 8.78 -4.69 14.84
N GLN A 215 8.23 -5.75 15.43
CA GLN A 215 8.97 -6.62 16.35
C GLN A 215 10.07 -7.40 15.66
N ILE A 216 9.85 -7.85 14.42
CA ILE A 216 10.90 -8.51 13.62
C ILE A 216 12.00 -7.50 13.31
N ALA A 217 11.62 -6.29 12.87
CA ALA A 217 12.54 -5.21 12.54
C ALA A 217 13.46 -4.85 13.73
N ASN A 218 12.94 -4.88 14.95
CA ASN A 218 13.72 -4.54 16.15
C ASN A 218 14.67 -5.65 16.64
N LYS A 219 14.60 -6.85 16.06
CA LYS A 219 15.38 -8.03 16.55
C LYS A 219 16.35 -8.58 15.51
N LYS A 220 16.36 -8.05 14.30
CA LYS A 220 17.14 -8.57 13.17
C LYS A 220 17.92 -7.45 12.50
N ASP A 221 19.02 -7.81 11.86
CA ASP A 221 19.79 -6.89 11.02
C ASP A 221 19.29 -6.92 9.58
N PHE A 222 18.86 -8.09 9.12
CA PHE A 222 18.26 -8.25 7.79
C PHE A 222 17.37 -9.49 7.70
N ASN A 223 16.52 -9.50 6.67
CA ASN A 223 15.70 -10.66 6.26
C ASN A 223 15.53 -10.69 4.75
N TYR A 224 15.16 -11.86 4.23
CA TYR A 224 14.66 -12.02 2.87
C TYR A 224 13.19 -12.40 2.90
N LEU A 225 12.39 -11.77 2.04
CA LEU A 225 10.97 -12.09 1.86
C LEU A 225 10.66 -12.29 0.38
N ARG A 226 9.60 -13.05 0.10
CA ARG A 226 8.96 -12.93 -1.21
C ARG A 226 8.35 -11.54 -1.31
N LEU A 227 8.42 -10.93 -2.51
CA LEU A 227 7.87 -9.58 -2.69
C LEU A 227 6.38 -9.49 -2.30
N VAL A 228 5.58 -10.51 -2.63
CA VAL A 228 4.16 -10.53 -2.24
C VAL A 228 3.98 -10.50 -0.73
N ASP A 229 4.78 -11.24 0.03
CA ASP A 229 4.70 -11.25 1.50
C ASP A 229 5.19 -9.92 2.10
N TYR A 230 6.19 -9.30 1.48
CA TYR A 230 6.64 -7.96 1.86
C TYR A 230 5.56 -6.90 1.66
N LEU A 231 4.92 -6.88 0.50
CA LEU A 231 3.86 -5.91 0.19
C LEU A 231 2.57 -6.16 1.02
N GLU A 232 2.37 -7.37 1.54
CA GLU A 232 1.24 -7.71 2.40
C GLU A 232 1.59 -7.75 3.90
N ARG A 233 2.82 -7.34 4.30
CA ARG A 233 3.37 -7.54 5.65
C ARG A 233 2.53 -6.98 6.79
N TYR A 234 1.77 -5.93 6.54
CA TYR A 234 0.89 -5.33 7.54
C TYR A 234 -0.50 -5.94 7.61
N SER A 235 -0.88 -6.80 6.65
CA SER A 235 -2.17 -7.51 6.68
C SER A 235 -2.29 -8.48 7.86
N TYR A 236 -1.16 -8.93 8.40
CA TYR A 236 -1.09 -9.88 9.52
C TYR A 236 -0.90 -9.20 10.88
N SER A 237 -0.76 -7.90 10.89
CA SER A 237 -0.60 -7.11 12.11
C SER A 237 -1.95 -6.55 12.54
N ALA A 238 -2.26 -6.65 13.86
CA ALA A 238 -3.33 -5.82 14.42
C ALA A 238 -2.91 -4.37 14.21
N PHE A 239 -3.57 -3.68 13.29
CA PHE A 239 -3.31 -2.28 13.07
C PHE A 239 -3.70 -1.52 14.33
N TRP A 240 -2.82 -0.64 14.83
CA TRP A 240 -3.03 0.09 16.10
C TRP A 240 -4.32 0.92 16.14
N GLY A 241 -4.98 1.18 15.00
CA GLY A 241 -6.33 1.70 14.95
C GLY A 241 -7.38 0.86 15.70
N HIS A 242 -7.16 -0.44 15.87
CA HIS A 242 -8.02 -1.29 16.68
C HIS A 242 -7.98 -0.91 18.17
N TYR A 243 -6.86 -0.42 18.69
CA TYR A 243 -6.72 0.04 20.08
C TYR A 243 -7.37 1.40 20.36
N LEU A 244 -7.48 2.26 19.34
CA LEU A 244 -8.10 3.58 19.48
C LEU A 244 -9.63 3.52 19.53
N TYR A 245 -10.25 2.42 19.10
CA TYR A 245 -11.70 2.30 18.93
C TYR A 245 -12.37 1.19 19.76
N THR A 246 -11.61 0.37 20.47
CA THR A 246 -12.19 -0.49 21.52
C THR A 246 -12.44 0.37 22.74
N PRO A 247 -13.70 0.64 23.11
CA PRO A 247 -13.96 1.26 24.40
C PRO A 247 -13.36 0.37 25.47
N TYR A 248 -12.58 0.95 26.35
CA TYR A 248 -12.18 0.29 27.58
C TYR A 248 -13.47 -0.21 28.27
N LYS A 249 -13.65 -1.50 28.33
CA LYS A 249 -14.62 -2.13 29.21
C LYS A 249 -13.99 -2.35 30.56
#